data_a064b6b940e82d14f2fb5a4c68d6ed50
#
_entry.id   a064b6b940e82d14f2fb5a4c68d6ed50
#
_cell.length_a   1.000
_cell.length_b   1.000
_cell.length_c   1.000
_cell.angle_alpha   90.00
_cell.angle_beta   90.00
_cell.angle_gamma   90.00
#
_symmetry.space_group_name_H-M   'P 1'
#
loop_
_entity.id
_entity.type
_entity.pdbx_description
1 polymer ?
#
loop_
_entity_poly.entity_id
_entity_poly.type
_entity_poly.pdbx_seq_one_letter_code
_entity_poly.pdbx_strand_id
1 'polypeptide(L)'
;GLWFVAPDRGDIALALGLVIVTTAAFEFASVFYNAMLPDLVAANRLGRVSGWGWGIGFLGGLSALALVLVVFVNPAAAPFGLDKGAAEHIRAAMVAAALWFAVFALPLFLFTGEASGPRQPLAAAARAGLGDLWRTLRTVRRQPQLLRFLLARMAYADGLATLFALGGIYAAGTFAMDFDEIILFAIALNVTAGLGAIAFAWLDDGIGARATIMIALVGLLVAGAAVLSVESKTWFWAAALVLGVFIGPVQAASRTFMARLAPAEQRSQMFGLFALSGKATTFVGPALVGWLTLASGSQRWGMAVILALWALGLVLIA
;
A
#
# COMPACT_ATOMS: atom_id res chain seq x y z
N GLY A 1 -13.43 -16.08 8.77
CA GLY A 1 -14.04 -16.88 7.68
C GLY A 1 -13.05 -17.83 7.04
N LEU A 2 -11.82 -17.36 6.71
CA LEU A 2 -10.78 -18.16 6.01
C LEU A 2 -10.29 -19.40 6.78
N TRP A 3 -10.51 -19.48 8.08
CA TRP A 3 -10.29 -20.70 8.86
C TRP A 3 -11.05 -21.90 8.34
N PHE A 4 -12.24 -21.69 7.81
CA PHE A 4 -13.14 -22.76 7.33
C PHE A 4 -12.85 -23.21 5.88
N VAL A 5 -11.89 -22.61 5.22
CA VAL A 5 -11.47 -22.97 3.85
C VAL A 5 -10.45 -24.09 3.93
N ALA A 6 -10.82 -25.28 3.44
CA ALA A 6 -9.90 -26.39 3.30
C ALA A 6 -9.13 -26.31 1.94
N PRO A 7 -7.96 -26.98 1.80
CA PRO A 7 -7.24 -27.06 0.53
C PRO A 7 -7.96 -28.01 -0.47
N ASP A 8 -9.22 -27.73 -0.77
CA ASP A 8 -10.08 -28.49 -1.67
C ASP A 8 -10.58 -27.58 -2.79
N ARG A 9 -10.78 -28.17 -3.99
CA ARG A 9 -11.35 -27.45 -5.14
C ARG A 9 -12.78 -26.95 -4.87
N GLY A 10 -13.56 -27.65 -4.02
CA GLY A 10 -14.89 -27.23 -3.62
C GLY A 10 -14.94 -25.91 -2.87
N ASP A 11 -13.85 -25.57 -2.15
CA ASP A 11 -13.77 -24.37 -1.31
C ASP A 11 -13.23 -23.13 -2.04
N ILE A 12 -12.82 -23.25 -3.33
CA ILE A 12 -12.26 -22.13 -4.09
C ILE A 12 -13.23 -20.94 -4.14
N ALA A 13 -14.51 -21.18 -4.41
CA ALA A 13 -15.52 -20.12 -4.48
C ALA A 13 -15.71 -19.41 -3.12
N LEU A 14 -15.70 -20.18 -2.02
CA LEU A 14 -15.77 -19.65 -0.66
C LEU A 14 -14.52 -18.82 -0.34
N ALA A 15 -13.33 -19.34 -0.68
CA ALA A 15 -12.05 -18.63 -0.48
C ALA A 15 -12.06 -17.29 -1.21
N LEU A 16 -12.39 -17.28 -2.50
CA LEU A 16 -12.45 -16.07 -3.33
C LEU A 16 -13.48 -15.07 -2.78
N GLY A 17 -14.67 -15.54 -2.41
CA GLY A 17 -15.71 -14.70 -1.81
C GLY A 17 -15.25 -14.03 -0.52
N LEU A 18 -14.62 -14.79 0.38
CA LEU A 18 -14.08 -14.27 1.64
C LEU A 18 -12.93 -13.29 1.42
N VAL A 19 -12.03 -13.55 0.46
CA VAL A 19 -10.94 -12.63 0.12
C VAL A 19 -11.49 -11.32 -0.44
N ILE A 20 -12.49 -11.37 -1.33
CA ILE A 20 -13.14 -10.16 -1.88
C ILE A 20 -13.77 -9.34 -0.76
N VAL A 21 -14.56 -9.97 0.12
CA VAL A 21 -15.21 -9.28 1.25
C VAL A 21 -14.18 -8.68 2.20
N THR A 22 -13.13 -9.44 2.55
CA THR A 22 -12.08 -8.96 3.45
C THR A 22 -11.33 -7.79 2.85
N THR A 23 -10.97 -7.85 1.57
CA THR A 23 -10.27 -6.77 0.85
C THR A 23 -11.16 -5.52 0.79
N ALA A 24 -12.44 -5.67 0.44
CA ALA A 24 -13.37 -4.55 0.41
C ALA A 24 -13.52 -3.91 1.81
N ALA A 25 -13.70 -4.71 2.85
CA ALA A 25 -13.82 -4.21 4.23
C ALA A 25 -12.54 -3.46 4.67
N PHE A 26 -11.36 -3.98 4.32
CA PHE A 26 -10.09 -3.33 4.61
C PHE A 26 -9.94 -1.98 3.89
N GLU A 27 -10.32 -1.90 2.62
CA GLU A 27 -10.29 -0.64 1.86
C GLU A 27 -11.26 0.39 2.45
N PHE A 28 -12.48 -0.01 2.83
CA PHE A 28 -13.41 0.88 3.53
C PHE A 28 -12.85 1.38 4.86
N ALA A 29 -12.31 0.49 5.69
CA ALA A 29 -11.67 0.86 6.94
C ALA A 29 -10.51 1.85 6.72
N SER A 30 -9.69 1.63 5.68
CA SER A 30 -8.57 2.49 5.31
C SER A 30 -9.02 3.89 4.88
N VAL A 31 -10.15 4.01 4.16
CA VAL A 31 -10.73 5.32 3.79
C VAL A 31 -11.09 6.12 5.03
N PHE A 32 -11.83 5.52 5.97
CA PHE A 32 -12.23 6.21 7.20
C PHE A 32 -11.04 6.53 8.10
N TYR A 33 -10.13 5.57 8.28
CA TYR A 33 -8.89 5.78 9.04
C TYR A 33 -8.08 6.96 8.49
N ASN A 34 -7.92 7.06 7.18
CA ASN A 34 -7.19 8.16 6.56
C ASN A 34 -7.95 9.48 6.67
N ALA A 35 -9.28 9.47 6.56
CA ALA A 35 -10.12 10.66 6.67
C ALA A 35 -10.11 11.27 8.08
N MET A 36 -9.89 10.48 9.12
CA MET A 36 -9.79 10.94 10.51
C MET A 36 -8.49 11.70 10.81
N LEU A 37 -7.42 11.49 10.03
CA LEU A 37 -6.10 12.06 10.31
C LEU A 37 -6.13 13.60 10.55
N PRO A 38 -6.81 14.43 9.74
CA PRO A 38 -6.86 15.87 9.95
C PRO A 38 -7.66 16.32 11.19
N ASP A 39 -8.49 15.43 11.75
CA ASP A 39 -9.27 15.74 12.96
C ASP A 39 -8.47 15.39 14.23
N LEU A 40 -7.53 14.46 14.13
CA LEU A 40 -6.73 13.98 15.24
C LEU A 40 -5.44 14.79 15.45
N VAL A 41 -4.99 15.54 14.42
CA VAL A 41 -3.66 16.15 14.41
C VAL A 41 -3.71 17.58 13.90
N ALA A 42 -2.97 18.48 14.57
CA ALA A 42 -2.80 19.84 14.10
C ALA A 42 -2.16 19.88 12.70
N ALA A 43 -2.58 20.83 11.87
CA ALA A 43 -2.17 20.93 10.45
C ALA A 43 -0.64 20.97 10.23
N ASN A 44 0.10 21.55 11.20
CA ASN A 44 1.57 21.65 11.16
C ASN A 44 2.29 20.35 11.59
N ARG A 45 1.58 19.27 11.93
CA ARG A 45 2.12 17.98 12.36
C ARG A 45 1.57 16.80 11.54
N LEU A 46 0.79 17.08 10.51
CA LEU A 46 0.17 16.06 9.67
C LEU A 46 1.22 15.16 9.01
N GLY A 47 2.31 15.73 8.50
CA GLY A 47 3.42 15.00 7.89
C GLY A 47 4.07 14.03 8.87
N ARG A 48 4.40 14.52 10.09
CA ARG A 48 5.01 13.66 11.13
C ARG A 48 4.13 12.50 11.52
N VAL A 49 2.88 12.73 11.82
CA VAL A 49 1.97 11.65 12.25
C VAL A 49 1.67 10.70 11.09
N SER A 50 1.54 11.21 9.86
CA SER A 50 1.39 10.37 8.67
C SER A 50 2.61 9.50 8.43
N GLY A 51 3.82 10.07 8.43
CA GLY A 51 5.04 9.33 8.18
C GLY A 51 5.36 8.31 9.27
N TRP A 52 5.17 8.68 10.53
CA TRP A 52 5.33 7.74 11.65
C TRP A 52 4.30 6.62 11.61
N GLY A 53 3.04 6.94 11.28
CA GLY A 53 1.99 5.92 11.11
C GLY A 53 2.34 4.91 10.01
N TRP A 54 2.88 5.36 8.88
CA TRP A 54 3.38 4.49 7.82
C TRP A 54 4.61 3.69 8.27
N GLY A 55 5.59 4.33 8.90
CA GLY A 55 6.81 3.66 9.39
C GLY A 55 6.52 2.57 10.41
N ILE A 56 5.69 2.89 11.43
CA ILE A 56 5.25 1.90 12.42
C ILE A 56 4.40 0.81 11.75
N GLY A 57 3.58 1.16 10.74
CA GLY A 57 2.81 0.20 9.96
C GLY A 57 3.68 -0.82 9.22
N PHE A 58 4.78 -0.41 8.61
CA PHE A 58 5.77 -1.32 8.01
C PHE A 58 6.38 -2.26 9.06
N LEU A 59 6.79 -1.74 10.22
CA LEU A 59 7.33 -2.56 11.31
C LEU A 59 6.27 -3.51 11.87
N GLY A 60 5.03 -3.05 12.04
CA GLY A 60 3.91 -3.87 12.49
C GLY A 60 3.61 -5.02 11.51
N GLY A 61 3.63 -4.75 10.21
CA GLY A 61 3.47 -5.78 9.18
C GLY A 61 4.58 -6.82 9.19
N LEU A 62 5.84 -6.38 9.31
CA LEU A 62 6.99 -7.28 9.45
C LEU A 62 6.92 -8.12 10.73
N SER A 63 6.52 -7.52 11.85
CA SER A 63 6.36 -8.25 13.12
C SER A 63 5.27 -9.30 13.04
N ALA A 64 4.13 -8.99 12.38
CA ALA A 64 3.06 -9.95 12.13
C ALA A 64 3.53 -11.11 11.24
N LEU A 65 4.26 -10.79 10.16
CA LEU A 65 4.84 -11.80 9.27
C LEU A 65 5.84 -12.69 10.00
N ALA A 66 6.74 -12.11 10.79
CA ALA A 66 7.71 -12.85 11.59
C ALA A 66 7.00 -13.77 12.60
N LEU A 67 5.96 -13.28 13.28
CA LEU A 67 5.15 -14.08 14.18
C LEU A 67 4.54 -15.30 13.46
N VAL A 68 3.91 -15.08 12.32
CA VAL A 68 3.30 -16.13 11.51
C VAL A 68 4.35 -17.17 11.07
N LEU A 69 5.49 -16.72 10.57
CA LEU A 69 6.57 -17.61 10.12
C LEU A 69 7.12 -18.45 11.28
N VAL A 70 7.46 -17.82 12.40
CA VAL A 70 8.11 -18.49 13.53
C VAL A 70 7.15 -19.42 14.26
N VAL A 71 5.88 -19.03 14.39
CA VAL A 71 4.91 -19.81 15.20
C VAL A 71 4.20 -20.86 14.35
N PHE A 72 3.79 -20.56 13.13
CA PHE A 72 2.90 -21.43 12.36
C PHE A 72 3.58 -22.14 11.18
N VAL A 73 4.49 -21.48 10.47
CA VAL A 73 5.04 -22.00 9.21
C VAL A 73 6.29 -22.84 9.41
N ASN A 74 7.31 -22.30 10.11
CA ASN A 74 8.63 -22.91 10.23
C ASN A 74 8.71 -24.13 11.15
N PRO A 75 7.96 -24.25 12.29
CA PRO A 75 8.13 -25.38 13.18
C PRO A 75 7.87 -26.71 12.48
N ALA A 76 8.72 -27.73 12.71
CA ALA A 76 8.56 -29.06 12.15
C ALA A 76 7.22 -29.70 12.57
N ALA A 77 6.82 -29.53 13.84
CA ALA A 77 5.49 -29.85 14.34
C ALA A 77 4.68 -28.55 14.48
N ALA A 78 3.50 -28.50 13.92
CA ALA A 78 2.63 -27.34 14.07
C ALA A 78 2.20 -27.17 15.54
N PRO A 79 2.15 -25.92 16.06
CA PRO A 79 1.71 -25.68 17.42
C PRO A 79 0.24 -26.08 17.62
N PHE A 80 -0.15 -26.30 18.87
CA PHE A 80 -1.53 -26.61 19.25
C PHE A 80 -2.12 -27.89 18.62
N GLY A 81 -1.27 -28.80 18.13
CA GLY A 81 -1.73 -30.05 17.50
C GLY A 81 -2.38 -29.88 16.12
N LEU A 82 -2.14 -28.76 15.45
CA LEU A 82 -2.67 -28.49 14.12
C LEU A 82 -2.11 -29.44 13.06
N ASP A 83 -2.98 -29.94 12.18
CA ASP A 83 -2.58 -30.83 11.09
C ASP A 83 -1.96 -30.03 9.92
N LYS A 84 -0.68 -30.26 9.65
CA LYS A 84 0.02 -29.68 8.50
C LYS A 84 -0.47 -30.26 7.17
N GLY A 85 -0.89 -31.51 7.14
CA GLY A 85 -1.42 -32.17 5.93
C GLY A 85 -2.74 -31.52 5.49
N ALA A 86 -3.57 -31.10 6.44
CA ALA A 86 -4.80 -30.37 6.22
C ALA A 86 -4.60 -28.85 6.09
N ALA A 87 -3.35 -28.35 6.04
CA ALA A 87 -3.00 -26.93 6.00
C ALA A 87 -3.60 -26.10 7.16
N GLU A 88 -3.88 -26.73 8.32
CA GLU A 88 -4.48 -26.03 9.48
C GLU A 88 -3.58 -24.94 10.04
N HIS A 89 -2.27 -25.13 10.01
CA HIS A 89 -1.28 -24.14 10.42
C HIS A 89 -1.35 -22.84 9.56
N ILE A 90 -1.63 -22.97 8.26
CA ILE A 90 -1.82 -21.80 7.36
C ILE A 90 -3.17 -21.12 7.68
N ARG A 91 -4.22 -21.90 7.93
CA ARG A 91 -5.54 -21.35 8.31
C ARG A 91 -5.48 -20.65 9.66
N ALA A 92 -4.71 -21.18 10.63
CA ALA A 92 -4.46 -20.54 11.92
C ALA A 92 -3.70 -19.22 11.78
N ALA A 93 -2.80 -19.09 10.81
CA ALA A 93 -2.12 -17.84 10.50
C ALA A 93 -3.10 -16.73 10.10
N MET A 94 -4.20 -17.05 9.39
CA MET A 94 -5.26 -16.09 9.07
C MET A 94 -6.00 -15.60 10.31
N VAL A 95 -6.22 -16.48 11.29
CA VAL A 95 -6.83 -16.11 12.59
C VAL A 95 -5.86 -15.23 13.38
N ALA A 96 -4.58 -15.59 13.42
CA ALA A 96 -3.55 -14.78 14.08
C ALA A 96 -3.44 -13.36 13.47
N ALA A 97 -3.49 -13.24 12.15
CA ALA A 97 -3.52 -11.96 11.46
C ALA A 97 -4.77 -11.13 11.81
N ALA A 98 -5.94 -11.77 11.92
CA ALA A 98 -7.18 -11.09 12.32
C ALA A 98 -7.11 -10.59 13.76
N LEU A 99 -6.58 -11.40 14.68
CA LEU A 99 -6.35 -11.00 16.09
C LEU A 99 -5.32 -9.86 16.19
N TRP A 100 -4.22 -9.94 15.44
CA TRP A 100 -3.24 -8.88 15.34
C TRP A 100 -3.87 -7.56 14.92
N PHE A 101 -4.64 -7.59 13.83
CA PHE A 101 -5.35 -6.41 13.36
C PHE A 101 -6.33 -5.87 14.42
N ALA A 102 -7.11 -6.74 15.06
CA ALA A 102 -8.09 -6.34 16.07
C ALA A 102 -7.42 -5.67 17.28
N VAL A 103 -6.32 -6.25 17.79
CA VAL A 103 -5.58 -5.70 18.94
C VAL A 103 -5.04 -4.30 18.63
N PHE A 104 -4.40 -4.13 17.47
CA PHE A 104 -3.82 -2.83 17.09
C PHE A 104 -4.84 -1.81 16.57
N ALA A 105 -6.04 -2.26 16.16
CA ALA A 105 -7.16 -1.36 15.87
C ALA A 105 -7.93 -0.90 17.12
N LEU A 106 -7.85 -1.66 18.23
CA LEU A 106 -8.58 -1.37 19.46
C LEU A 106 -8.36 0.05 20.00
N PRO A 107 -7.13 0.61 20.04
CA PRO A 107 -6.91 1.97 20.51
C PRO A 107 -7.70 3.02 19.71
N LEU A 108 -7.91 2.80 18.40
CA LEU A 108 -8.71 3.70 17.59
C LEU A 108 -10.14 3.81 18.11
N PHE A 109 -10.76 2.69 18.47
CA PHE A 109 -12.13 2.66 18.99
C PHE A 109 -12.25 3.15 20.43
N LEU A 110 -11.20 2.99 21.23
CA LEU A 110 -11.20 3.39 22.64
C LEU A 110 -10.90 4.87 22.86
N PHE A 111 -10.06 5.47 22.00
CA PHE A 111 -9.52 6.82 22.23
C PHE A 111 -9.97 7.86 21.22
N THR A 112 -10.65 7.46 20.12
CA THR A 112 -11.21 8.43 19.17
C THR A 112 -12.71 8.56 19.39
N GLY A 113 -13.15 9.80 19.63
CA GLY A 113 -14.59 10.10 19.78
C GLY A 113 -15.33 9.94 18.44
N GLU A 114 -16.58 9.53 18.53
CA GLU A 114 -17.48 9.54 17.36
C GLU A 114 -17.92 10.97 17.05
N ALA A 115 -17.92 11.35 15.78
CA ALA A 115 -18.56 12.57 15.33
C ALA A 115 -20.08 12.45 15.56
N SER A 116 -20.66 13.38 16.33
CA SER A 116 -22.10 13.39 16.63
C SER A 116 -22.89 13.73 15.35
N GLY A 117 -23.40 12.72 14.66
CA GLY A 117 -24.23 12.88 13.48
C GLY A 117 -25.48 11.99 13.55
N PRO A 118 -26.56 12.32 12.82
CA PRO A 118 -27.77 11.50 12.78
C PRO A 118 -27.42 10.12 12.19
N ARG A 119 -27.73 9.05 12.93
CA ARG A 119 -27.57 7.69 12.46
C ARG A 119 -28.57 7.40 11.33
N GLN A 120 -28.05 7.11 10.15
CA GLN A 120 -28.86 6.74 8.98
C GLN A 120 -28.86 5.21 8.79
N PRO A 121 -29.94 4.62 8.27
CA PRO A 121 -29.94 3.23 7.85
C PRO A 121 -28.85 2.97 6.82
N LEU A 122 -28.15 1.83 6.93
CA LEU A 122 -27.00 1.49 6.09
C LEU A 122 -27.30 1.58 4.57
N ALA A 123 -28.50 1.13 4.15
CA ALA A 123 -28.92 1.20 2.75
C ALA A 123 -29.12 2.65 2.26
N ALA A 124 -29.65 3.53 3.13
CA ALA A 124 -29.81 4.94 2.81
C ALA A 124 -28.44 5.64 2.73
N ALA A 125 -27.55 5.35 3.69
CA ALA A 125 -26.19 5.86 3.71
C ALA A 125 -25.39 5.41 2.47
N ALA A 126 -25.53 4.15 2.05
CA ALA A 126 -24.86 3.64 0.84
C ALA A 126 -25.36 4.33 -0.44
N ARG A 127 -26.66 4.52 -0.59
CA ARG A 127 -27.26 5.24 -1.74
C ARG A 127 -26.84 6.71 -1.76
N ALA A 128 -26.89 7.38 -0.61
CA ALA A 128 -26.43 8.76 -0.49
C ALA A 128 -24.92 8.87 -0.83
N GLY A 129 -24.09 7.95 -0.31
CA GLY A 129 -22.65 7.91 -0.57
C GLY A 129 -22.31 7.74 -2.05
N LEU A 130 -23.03 6.89 -2.80
CA LEU A 130 -22.86 6.75 -4.26
C LEU A 130 -23.23 8.04 -5.01
N GLY A 131 -24.34 8.68 -4.63
CA GLY A 131 -24.74 9.98 -5.19
C GLY A 131 -23.74 11.08 -4.90
N ASP A 132 -23.20 11.10 -3.68
CA ASP A 132 -22.20 12.07 -3.25
C ASP A 132 -20.85 11.83 -3.93
N LEU A 133 -20.44 10.58 -4.13
CA LEU A 133 -19.24 10.24 -4.88
C LEU A 133 -19.31 10.76 -6.31
N TRP A 134 -20.45 10.59 -6.99
CA TRP A 134 -20.67 11.10 -8.34
C TRP A 134 -20.65 12.63 -8.39
N ARG A 135 -21.23 13.29 -7.40
CA ARG A 135 -21.21 14.75 -7.26
C ARG A 135 -19.79 15.25 -7.00
N THR A 136 -19.06 14.57 -6.12
CA THR A 136 -17.66 14.87 -5.81
C THR A 136 -16.76 14.71 -7.02
N LEU A 137 -16.95 13.66 -7.82
CA LEU A 137 -16.19 13.46 -9.06
C LEU A 137 -16.40 14.60 -10.07
N ARG A 138 -17.65 15.14 -10.16
CA ARG A 138 -17.92 16.34 -10.97
C ARG A 138 -17.23 17.59 -10.41
N THR A 139 -17.19 17.73 -9.09
CA THR A 139 -16.53 18.85 -8.40
C THR A 139 -15.02 18.80 -8.59
N VAL A 140 -14.41 17.60 -8.48
CA VAL A 140 -12.96 17.38 -8.71
C VAL A 140 -12.53 17.82 -10.10
N ARG A 141 -13.36 17.56 -11.13
CA ARG A 141 -13.07 18.03 -12.51
C ARG A 141 -12.95 19.55 -12.63
N ARG A 142 -13.53 20.30 -11.70
CA ARG A 142 -13.45 21.77 -11.64
C ARG A 142 -12.29 22.27 -10.76
N GLN A 143 -11.59 21.36 -10.09
CA GLN A 143 -10.44 21.66 -9.24
C GLN A 143 -9.15 21.08 -9.84
N PRO A 144 -8.44 21.84 -10.69
CA PRO A 144 -7.34 21.31 -11.50
C PRO A 144 -6.19 20.74 -10.66
N GLN A 145 -5.91 21.32 -9.49
CA GLN A 145 -4.86 20.80 -8.59
C GLN A 145 -5.21 19.42 -8.05
N LEU A 146 -6.46 19.22 -7.60
CA LEU A 146 -6.91 17.93 -7.06
C LEU A 146 -6.99 16.88 -8.18
N LEU A 147 -7.49 17.25 -9.35
CA LEU A 147 -7.53 16.35 -10.50
C LEU A 147 -6.12 15.89 -10.91
N ARG A 148 -5.18 16.84 -11.04
CA ARG A 148 -3.78 16.51 -11.37
C ARG A 148 -3.16 15.59 -10.33
N PHE A 149 -3.38 15.85 -9.05
CA PHE A 149 -2.89 15.00 -7.98
C PHE A 149 -3.45 13.57 -8.06
N LEU A 150 -4.76 13.41 -8.26
CA LEU A 150 -5.38 12.09 -8.37
C LEU A 150 -4.87 11.33 -9.61
N LEU A 151 -4.70 12.00 -10.74
CA LEU A 151 -4.12 11.39 -11.94
C LEU A 151 -2.64 11.04 -11.76
N ALA A 152 -1.86 11.93 -11.15
CA ALA A 152 -0.47 11.64 -10.78
C ALA A 152 -0.40 10.40 -9.89
N ARG A 153 -1.29 10.35 -8.88
CA ARG A 153 -1.35 9.22 -7.95
C ARG A 153 -1.73 7.91 -8.63
N MET A 154 -2.65 7.93 -9.59
CA MET A 154 -2.97 6.74 -10.40
C MET A 154 -1.70 6.19 -11.05
N ALA A 155 -0.89 7.03 -11.66
CA ALA A 155 0.33 6.60 -12.32
C ALA A 155 1.38 6.06 -11.35
N TYR A 156 1.79 6.85 -10.33
CA TYR A 156 2.88 6.38 -9.47
C TYR A 156 2.45 5.28 -8.49
N ALA A 157 1.18 5.21 -8.08
CA ALA A 157 0.69 4.12 -7.25
C ALA A 157 0.62 2.79 -8.02
N ASP A 158 0.26 2.84 -9.32
CA ASP A 158 0.33 1.67 -10.20
C ASP A 158 1.78 1.19 -10.37
N GLY A 159 2.74 2.11 -10.55
CA GLY A 159 4.16 1.78 -10.55
C GLY A 159 4.63 1.11 -9.25
N LEU A 160 4.19 1.60 -8.08
CA LEU A 160 4.49 0.97 -6.79
C LEU A 160 3.84 -0.40 -6.66
N ALA A 161 2.56 -0.54 -7.02
CA ALA A 161 1.86 -1.82 -6.99
C ALA A 161 2.55 -2.85 -7.90
N THR A 162 3.00 -2.42 -9.08
CA THR A 162 3.75 -3.25 -10.03
C THR A 162 5.09 -3.68 -9.46
N LEU A 163 5.82 -2.77 -8.80
CA LEU A 163 7.07 -3.09 -8.11
C LEU A 163 6.87 -4.18 -7.04
N PHE A 164 5.83 -4.03 -6.20
CA PHE A 164 5.52 -5.04 -5.17
C PHE A 164 5.09 -6.38 -5.76
N ALA A 165 4.34 -6.37 -6.87
CA ALA A 165 3.88 -7.60 -7.51
C ALA A 165 4.98 -8.34 -8.25
N LEU A 166 5.87 -7.63 -8.95
CA LEU A 166 6.83 -8.23 -9.89
C LEU A 166 8.30 -8.11 -9.45
N GLY A 167 8.60 -7.32 -8.41
CA GLY A 167 9.98 -7.11 -7.96
C GLY A 167 10.69 -8.39 -7.52
N GLY A 168 10.00 -9.29 -6.82
CA GLY A 168 10.54 -10.60 -6.45
C GLY A 168 10.79 -11.49 -7.67
N ILE A 169 9.88 -11.49 -8.66
CA ILE A 169 10.03 -12.22 -9.91
C ILE A 169 11.25 -11.69 -10.70
N TYR A 170 11.42 -10.37 -10.74
CA TYR A 170 12.58 -9.76 -11.37
C TYR A 170 13.89 -10.13 -10.66
N ALA A 171 13.91 -10.12 -9.33
CA ALA A 171 15.08 -10.51 -8.53
C ALA A 171 15.46 -11.99 -8.77
N ALA A 172 14.47 -12.89 -8.80
CA ALA A 172 14.68 -14.31 -9.12
C ALA A 172 15.20 -14.50 -10.56
N GLY A 173 14.52 -13.90 -11.54
CA GLY A 173 14.81 -14.13 -12.97
C GLY A 173 16.09 -13.48 -13.45
N THR A 174 16.43 -12.29 -12.92
CA THR A 174 17.60 -11.51 -13.41
C THR A 174 18.85 -11.75 -12.59
N PHE A 175 18.72 -11.98 -11.26
CA PHE A 175 19.87 -12.11 -10.35
C PHE A 175 19.98 -13.50 -9.72
N ALA A 176 19.14 -14.45 -10.16
CA ALA A 176 19.11 -15.83 -9.64
C ALA A 176 18.99 -15.88 -8.10
N MET A 177 18.17 -15.00 -7.53
CA MET A 177 17.88 -15.02 -6.10
C MET A 177 16.94 -16.20 -5.80
N ASP A 178 17.28 -16.97 -4.78
CA ASP A 178 16.42 -18.03 -4.27
C ASP A 178 15.26 -17.47 -3.43
N PHE A 179 14.39 -18.36 -2.98
CA PHE A 179 13.20 -17.97 -2.24
C PHE A 179 13.53 -17.29 -0.89
N ASP A 180 14.53 -17.78 -0.18
CA ASP A 180 14.95 -17.25 1.12
C ASP A 180 15.60 -15.88 0.96
N GLU A 181 16.43 -15.71 -0.07
CA GLU A 181 17.00 -14.40 -0.44
C GLU A 181 15.91 -13.38 -0.78
N ILE A 182 14.86 -13.79 -1.52
CA ILE A 182 13.74 -12.89 -1.88
C ILE A 182 12.95 -12.46 -0.64
N ILE A 183 12.72 -13.37 0.31
CA ILE A 183 12.07 -13.04 1.59
C ILE A 183 12.93 -12.02 2.36
N LEU A 184 14.22 -12.28 2.51
CA LEU A 184 15.14 -11.38 3.19
C LEU A 184 15.19 -10.01 2.50
N PHE A 185 15.22 -9.99 1.18
CA PHE A 185 15.17 -8.79 0.36
C PHE A 185 13.87 -7.99 0.59
N ALA A 186 12.73 -8.66 0.60
CA ALA A 186 11.44 -8.02 0.86
C ALA A 186 11.39 -7.42 2.29
N ILE A 187 11.93 -8.12 3.29
CA ILE A 187 12.06 -7.61 4.66
C ILE A 187 12.92 -6.35 4.67
N ALA A 188 14.08 -6.40 4.06
CA ALA A 188 15.01 -5.27 4.02
C ALA A 188 14.40 -4.04 3.31
N LEU A 189 13.67 -4.25 2.20
CA LEU A 189 12.93 -3.18 1.52
C LEU A 189 11.84 -2.57 2.40
N ASN A 190 11.10 -3.37 3.16
CA ASN A 190 10.08 -2.87 4.08
C ASN A 190 10.69 -2.07 5.24
N VAL A 191 11.85 -2.50 5.76
CA VAL A 191 12.60 -1.76 6.77
C VAL A 191 13.03 -0.40 6.23
N THR A 192 13.66 -0.35 5.06
CA THR A 192 14.10 0.92 4.46
C THR A 192 12.91 1.83 4.11
N ALA A 193 11.79 1.27 3.66
CA ALA A 193 10.56 2.03 3.40
C ALA A 193 9.98 2.64 4.70
N GLY A 194 9.98 1.89 5.78
CA GLY A 194 9.56 2.37 7.11
C GLY A 194 10.46 3.47 7.64
N LEU A 195 11.77 3.29 7.58
CA LEU A 195 12.76 4.30 7.98
C LEU A 195 12.66 5.56 7.13
N GLY A 196 12.48 5.40 5.81
CA GLY A 196 12.24 6.50 4.89
C GLY A 196 10.98 7.29 5.22
N ALA A 197 9.86 6.60 5.50
CA ALA A 197 8.62 7.25 5.91
C ALA A 197 8.78 8.10 7.18
N ILE A 198 9.51 7.58 8.18
CA ILE A 198 9.80 8.30 9.42
C ILE A 198 10.74 9.49 9.16
N ALA A 199 11.81 9.30 8.41
CA ALA A 199 12.80 10.35 8.13
C ALA A 199 12.19 11.52 7.36
N PHE A 200 11.39 11.25 6.33
CA PHE A 200 10.74 12.28 5.52
C PHE A 200 9.52 12.93 6.18
N ALA A 201 9.08 12.42 7.33
CA ALA A 201 7.93 12.96 8.06
C ALA A 201 8.12 14.43 8.47
N TRP A 202 9.33 14.80 8.88
CA TRP A 202 9.66 16.20 9.20
C TRP A 202 9.79 17.06 7.95
N LEU A 203 10.26 16.48 6.86
CA LEU A 203 10.36 17.18 5.58
C LEU A 203 8.97 17.57 5.06
N ASP A 204 7.97 16.66 5.15
CA ASP A 204 6.58 16.94 4.79
C ASP A 204 5.99 18.11 5.58
N ASP A 205 6.25 18.20 6.88
CA ASP A 205 5.79 19.33 7.70
C ASP A 205 6.54 20.63 7.36
N GLY A 206 7.82 20.56 6.94
CA GLY A 206 8.67 21.72 6.66
C GLY A 206 8.47 22.33 5.27
N ILE A 207 8.59 21.51 4.22
CA ILE A 207 8.51 21.97 2.81
C ILE A 207 7.17 21.67 2.14
N GLY A 208 6.31 20.92 2.83
CA GLY A 208 4.99 20.54 2.37
C GLY A 208 4.93 19.22 1.60
N ALA A 209 3.75 18.60 1.61
CA ALA A 209 3.51 17.28 1.07
C ALA A 209 3.80 17.17 -0.43
N ARG A 210 3.44 18.17 -1.25
CA ARG A 210 3.69 18.17 -2.69
C ARG A 210 5.18 18.06 -3.00
N ALA A 211 6.01 18.89 -2.37
CA ALA A 211 7.44 18.88 -2.56
C ALA A 211 8.05 17.55 -2.09
N THR A 212 7.57 17.01 -0.97
CA THR A 212 8.01 15.72 -0.45
C THR A 212 7.69 14.56 -1.41
N ILE A 213 6.49 14.56 -2.01
CA ILE A 213 6.12 13.57 -3.05
C ILE A 213 7.06 13.68 -4.25
N MET A 214 7.34 14.90 -4.73
CA MET A 214 8.23 15.12 -5.87
C MET A 214 9.66 14.62 -5.58
N ILE A 215 10.21 14.93 -4.42
CA ILE A 215 11.53 14.45 -3.99
C ILE A 215 11.55 12.92 -3.93
N ALA A 216 10.52 12.33 -3.34
CA ALA A 216 10.41 10.87 -3.25
C ALA A 216 10.31 10.21 -4.64
N LEU A 217 9.54 10.78 -5.57
CA LEU A 217 9.43 10.29 -6.94
C LEU A 217 10.74 10.42 -7.72
N VAL A 218 11.48 11.52 -7.55
CA VAL A 218 12.82 11.67 -8.12
C VAL A 218 13.77 10.61 -7.54
N GLY A 219 13.75 10.40 -6.23
CA GLY A 219 14.52 9.34 -5.59
C GLY A 219 14.19 7.94 -6.11
N LEU A 220 12.90 7.64 -6.28
CA LEU A 220 12.43 6.38 -6.88
C LEU A 220 12.91 6.22 -8.32
N LEU A 221 12.87 7.29 -9.13
CA LEU A 221 13.33 7.27 -10.51
C LEU A 221 14.85 7.02 -10.59
N VAL A 222 15.64 7.75 -9.81
CA VAL A 222 17.11 7.60 -9.80
C VAL A 222 17.52 6.23 -9.29
N ALA A 223 16.98 5.80 -8.14
CA ALA A 223 17.30 4.50 -7.58
C ALA A 223 16.75 3.35 -8.46
N GLY A 224 15.55 3.51 -9.03
CA GLY A 224 14.98 2.54 -9.96
C GLY A 224 15.79 2.41 -11.25
N ALA A 225 16.29 3.52 -11.81
CA ALA A 225 17.20 3.49 -12.95
C ALA A 225 18.52 2.76 -12.59
N ALA A 226 19.06 3.00 -11.40
CA ALA A 226 20.23 2.26 -10.90
C ALA A 226 19.94 0.76 -10.79
N VAL A 227 18.79 0.36 -10.20
CA VAL A 227 18.36 -1.05 -10.11
C VAL A 227 18.31 -1.74 -11.47
N LEU A 228 17.84 -1.04 -12.50
CA LEU A 228 17.75 -1.61 -13.85
C LEU A 228 19.09 -1.61 -14.62
N SER A 229 20.06 -0.79 -14.20
CA SER A 229 21.35 -0.64 -14.88
C SER A 229 22.44 -1.59 -14.37
N VAL A 230 22.30 -2.08 -13.12
CA VAL A 230 23.31 -2.95 -12.50
C VAL A 230 23.21 -4.40 -12.96
N GLU A 231 24.35 -5.08 -13.01
CA GLU A 231 24.46 -6.50 -13.36
C GLU A 231 24.80 -7.37 -12.14
N SER A 232 25.46 -6.81 -11.16
CA SER A 232 25.87 -7.52 -9.95
C SER A 232 24.72 -7.57 -8.93
N LYS A 233 24.50 -8.75 -8.32
CA LYS A 233 23.54 -8.95 -7.23
C LYS A 233 23.79 -7.98 -6.07
N THR A 234 25.05 -7.74 -5.71
CA THR A 234 25.41 -6.84 -4.60
C THR A 234 24.99 -5.40 -4.89
N TRP A 235 25.25 -4.89 -6.09
CA TRP A 235 24.83 -3.55 -6.48
C TRP A 235 23.32 -3.44 -6.64
N PHE A 236 22.67 -4.52 -7.09
CA PHE A 236 21.20 -4.60 -7.12
C PHE A 236 20.62 -4.42 -5.71
N TRP A 237 21.14 -5.15 -4.71
CA TRP A 237 20.73 -4.98 -3.32
C TRP A 237 20.91 -3.55 -2.83
N ALA A 238 22.09 -2.97 -3.04
CA ALA A 238 22.37 -1.59 -2.61
C ALA A 238 21.41 -0.58 -3.25
N ALA A 239 21.22 -0.64 -4.57
CA ALA A 239 20.32 0.26 -5.28
C ALA A 239 18.85 0.09 -4.87
N ALA A 240 18.41 -1.16 -4.67
CA ALA A 240 17.05 -1.46 -4.25
C ALA A 240 16.77 -1.02 -2.80
N LEU A 241 17.73 -1.14 -1.88
CA LEU A 241 17.58 -0.61 -0.52
C LEU A 241 17.44 0.91 -0.52
N VAL A 242 18.22 1.61 -1.38
CA VAL A 242 18.05 3.07 -1.58
C VAL A 242 16.67 3.39 -2.16
N LEU A 243 16.19 2.61 -3.13
CA LEU A 243 14.84 2.74 -3.68
C LEU A 243 13.79 2.58 -2.58
N GLY A 244 13.96 1.60 -1.70
CA GLY A 244 13.09 1.35 -0.55
C GLY A 244 12.86 2.60 0.31
N VAL A 245 13.92 3.40 0.56
CA VAL A 245 13.84 4.63 1.37
C VAL A 245 12.78 5.61 0.85
N PHE A 246 12.50 5.64 -0.45
CA PHE A 246 11.55 6.58 -1.04
C PHE A 246 10.12 6.02 -1.18
N ILE A 247 9.90 4.72 -0.99
CA ILE A 247 8.57 4.08 -1.07
C ILE A 247 7.64 4.60 0.03
N GLY A 248 8.11 4.61 1.27
CA GLY A 248 7.32 5.07 2.42
C GLY A 248 6.93 6.54 2.33
N PRO A 249 7.88 7.45 2.07
CA PRO A 249 7.60 8.88 1.94
C PRO A 249 6.57 9.24 0.90
N VAL A 250 6.63 8.65 -0.30
CA VAL A 250 5.65 8.97 -1.35
C VAL A 250 4.22 8.58 -0.93
N GLN A 251 4.05 7.51 -0.19
CA GLN A 251 2.75 7.07 0.31
C GLN A 251 2.26 7.94 1.48
N ALA A 252 3.12 8.21 2.46
CA ALA A 252 2.80 9.04 3.62
C ALA A 252 2.46 10.48 3.23
N ALA A 253 3.28 11.11 2.38
CA ALA A 253 3.05 12.46 1.90
C ALA A 253 1.83 12.58 0.98
N SER A 254 1.51 11.53 0.20
CA SER A 254 0.28 11.50 -0.61
C SER A 254 -0.96 11.57 0.27
N ARG A 255 -0.98 10.84 1.39
CA ARG A 255 -2.06 10.91 2.38
C ARG A 255 -2.17 12.30 3.00
N THR A 256 -1.03 12.89 3.38
CA THR A 256 -0.97 14.24 3.95
C THR A 256 -1.42 15.30 2.94
N PHE A 257 -1.04 15.16 1.68
CA PHE A 257 -1.46 16.08 0.63
C PHE A 257 -2.98 16.05 0.43
N MET A 258 -3.58 14.85 0.36
CA MET A 258 -5.03 14.71 0.32
C MET A 258 -5.69 15.31 1.56
N ALA A 259 -5.14 15.06 2.76
CA ALA A 259 -5.68 15.59 4.01
C ALA A 259 -5.71 17.14 4.05
N ARG A 260 -4.71 17.77 3.43
CA ARG A 260 -4.65 19.25 3.33
C ARG A 260 -5.57 19.81 2.24
N LEU A 261 -5.90 19.03 1.21
CA LEU A 261 -6.79 19.46 0.11
C LEU A 261 -8.27 19.21 0.41
N ALA A 262 -8.59 18.22 1.24
CA ALA A 262 -9.96 17.79 1.48
C ALA A 262 -10.70 18.74 2.45
N PRO A 263 -11.81 19.37 2.01
CA PRO A 263 -12.69 20.13 2.92
C PRO A 263 -13.23 19.22 4.04
N ALA A 264 -13.44 19.76 5.24
CA ALA A 264 -13.89 18.99 6.39
C ALA A 264 -15.17 18.18 6.13
N GLU A 265 -16.13 18.79 5.45
CA GLU A 265 -17.44 18.19 5.16
C GLU A 265 -17.39 17.07 4.10
N GLN A 266 -16.30 17.00 3.31
CA GLN A 266 -16.15 16.06 2.18
C GLN A 266 -14.97 15.09 2.36
N ARG A 267 -14.34 15.05 3.54
CA ARG A 267 -13.12 14.26 3.78
C ARG A 267 -13.28 12.79 3.40
N SER A 268 -14.33 12.13 3.87
CA SER A 268 -14.55 10.72 3.57
C SER A 268 -14.71 10.44 2.07
N GLN A 269 -15.44 11.32 1.34
CA GLN A 269 -15.60 11.20 -0.11
C GLN A 269 -14.27 11.44 -0.84
N MET A 270 -13.50 12.44 -0.42
CA MET A 270 -12.18 12.75 -0.99
C MET A 270 -11.17 11.62 -0.75
N PHE A 271 -11.16 11.03 0.46
CA PHE A 271 -10.35 9.85 0.73
C PHE A 271 -10.85 8.59 0.02
N GLY A 272 -12.16 8.49 -0.27
CA GLY A 272 -12.71 7.48 -1.18
C GLY A 272 -12.15 7.60 -2.60
N LEU A 273 -12.11 8.82 -3.17
CA LEU A 273 -11.47 9.08 -4.48
C LEU A 273 -9.95 8.85 -4.42
N PHE A 274 -9.31 9.20 -3.31
CA PHE A 274 -7.91 8.91 -3.07
C PHE A 274 -7.64 7.39 -3.08
N ALA A 275 -8.43 6.59 -2.39
CA ALA A 275 -8.31 5.14 -2.41
C ALA A 275 -8.54 4.58 -3.83
N LEU A 276 -9.60 5.04 -4.51
CA LEU A 276 -9.91 4.65 -5.88
C LEU A 276 -8.77 4.98 -6.83
N SER A 277 -8.18 6.19 -6.77
CA SER A 277 -7.05 6.58 -7.61
C SER A 277 -5.81 5.70 -7.44
N GLY A 278 -5.63 5.09 -6.27
CA GLY A 278 -4.52 4.18 -6.04
C GLY A 278 -4.78 2.73 -6.43
N LYS A 279 -6.00 2.39 -6.86
CA LYS A 279 -6.41 1.01 -7.16
C LYS A 279 -6.98 0.82 -8.57
N ALA A 280 -7.57 1.87 -9.15
CA ALA A 280 -8.30 1.75 -10.41
C ALA A 280 -7.44 1.27 -11.59
N THR A 281 -6.16 1.54 -11.55
CA THR A 281 -5.21 1.24 -12.63
C THR A 281 -4.17 0.18 -12.28
N THR A 282 -4.23 -0.44 -11.10
CA THR A 282 -3.17 -1.36 -10.62
C THR A 282 -2.91 -2.60 -11.48
N PHE A 283 -3.74 -2.85 -12.46
CA PHE A 283 -3.55 -3.90 -13.46
C PHE A 283 -2.75 -3.45 -14.68
N VAL A 284 -2.66 -2.13 -14.93
CA VAL A 284 -2.03 -1.56 -16.15
C VAL A 284 -0.52 -1.78 -16.12
N GLY A 285 0.12 -1.45 -15.01
CA GLY A 285 1.55 -1.63 -14.85
C GLY A 285 2.00 -3.08 -15.04
N PRO A 286 1.46 -4.07 -14.30
CA PRO A 286 1.81 -5.47 -14.51
C PRO A 286 1.55 -5.97 -15.93
N ALA A 287 0.43 -5.55 -16.56
CA ALA A 287 0.11 -5.93 -17.94
C ALA A 287 1.14 -5.37 -18.94
N LEU A 288 1.52 -4.10 -18.79
CA LEU A 288 2.53 -3.47 -19.63
C LEU A 288 3.92 -4.07 -19.42
N VAL A 289 4.31 -4.39 -18.17
CA VAL A 289 5.55 -5.09 -17.85
C VAL A 289 5.59 -6.46 -18.54
N GLY A 290 4.51 -7.24 -18.42
CA GLY A 290 4.42 -8.56 -19.08
C GLY A 290 4.51 -8.44 -20.60
N TRP A 291 3.75 -7.53 -21.20
CA TRP A 291 3.77 -7.29 -22.64
C TRP A 291 5.16 -6.85 -23.14
N LEU A 292 5.78 -5.87 -22.48
CA LEU A 292 7.10 -5.36 -22.91
C LEU A 292 8.22 -6.38 -22.68
N THR A 293 8.13 -7.19 -21.62
CA THR A 293 9.06 -8.30 -21.37
C THR A 293 8.99 -9.33 -22.50
N LEU A 294 7.78 -9.71 -22.92
CA LEU A 294 7.58 -10.64 -24.05
C LEU A 294 8.08 -10.05 -25.36
N ALA A 295 7.75 -8.79 -25.65
CA ALA A 295 8.13 -8.12 -26.90
C ALA A 295 9.65 -7.88 -27.02
N SER A 296 10.32 -7.57 -25.90
CA SER A 296 11.77 -7.28 -25.89
C SER A 296 12.66 -8.49 -25.58
N GLY A 297 12.08 -9.57 -25.06
CA GLY A 297 12.84 -10.72 -24.53
C GLY A 297 13.61 -10.41 -23.24
N SER A 298 13.33 -9.29 -22.57
CA SER A 298 14.10 -8.82 -21.42
C SER A 298 13.21 -8.31 -20.28
N GLN A 299 13.36 -8.90 -19.10
CA GLN A 299 12.69 -8.42 -17.89
C GLN A 299 13.09 -6.98 -17.52
N ARG A 300 14.32 -6.56 -17.81
CA ARG A 300 14.78 -5.18 -17.54
C ARG A 300 13.98 -4.14 -18.30
N TRP A 301 13.72 -4.38 -19.60
CA TRP A 301 12.87 -3.52 -20.40
C TRP A 301 11.41 -3.51 -19.90
N GLY A 302 10.90 -4.70 -19.52
CA GLY A 302 9.59 -4.78 -18.90
C GLY A 302 9.49 -3.90 -17.64
N MET A 303 10.42 -4.06 -16.71
CA MET A 303 10.43 -3.29 -15.46
C MET A 303 10.65 -1.78 -15.67
N ALA A 304 11.19 -1.34 -16.81
CA ALA A 304 11.32 0.09 -17.15
C ALA A 304 9.95 0.80 -17.25
N VAL A 305 8.85 0.07 -17.45
CA VAL A 305 7.47 0.60 -17.37
C VAL A 305 7.22 1.28 -16.03
N ILE A 306 7.77 0.74 -14.93
CA ILE A 306 7.63 1.32 -13.59
C ILE A 306 8.22 2.73 -13.56
N LEU A 307 9.39 2.92 -14.15
CA LEU A 307 10.03 4.24 -14.24
C LEU A 307 9.17 5.21 -15.07
N ALA A 308 8.59 4.74 -16.17
CA ALA A 308 7.70 5.56 -16.99
C ALA A 308 6.44 5.99 -16.20
N LEU A 309 5.86 5.11 -15.41
CA LEU A 309 4.71 5.42 -14.55
C LEU A 309 5.09 6.43 -13.45
N TRP A 310 6.26 6.29 -12.82
CA TRP A 310 6.73 7.27 -11.82
C TRP A 310 7.07 8.62 -12.45
N ALA A 311 7.69 8.63 -13.64
CA ALA A 311 7.97 9.85 -14.38
C ALA A 311 6.69 10.58 -14.78
N LEU A 312 5.67 9.84 -15.28
CA LEU A 312 4.35 10.40 -15.57
C LEU A 312 3.70 11.00 -14.31
N GLY A 313 3.77 10.28 -13.18
CA GLY A 313 3.31 10.79 -11.89
C GLY A 313 4.01 12.07 -11.46
N LEU A 314 5.33 12.13 -11.63
CA LEU A 314 6.13 13.32 -11.33
C LEU A 314 5.74 14.52 -12.20
N VAL A 315 5.60 14.33 -13.51
CA VAL A 315 5.20 15.40 -14.44
C VAL A 315 3.80 15.92 -14.14
N LEU A 316 2.87 15.04 -13.79
CA LEU A 316 1.49 15.45 -13.48
C LEU A 316 1.37 16.21 -12.15
N ILE A 317 2.24 15.94 -11.17
CA ILE A 317 2.20 16.61 -9.86
C ILE A 317 3.04 17.90 -9.87
N ALA A 318 4.04 18.01 -10.75
CA ALA A 318 4.84 19.22 -10.90
C ALA A 318 4.03 20.38 -11.48
#